data_ef5a0fd72c9ec32bf6f1f80e2e39c224
#
_entry.id   ef5a0fd72c9ec32bf6f1f80e2e39c224
#
_cell.length_a   1.000
_cell.length_b   1.000
_cell.length_c   1.000
_cell.angle_alpha   90.00
_cell.angle_beta   90.00
_cell.angle_gamma   90.00
#
_symmetry.space_group_name_H-M   'P 1'
#
loop_
_entity.id
_entity.type
_entity.pdbx_description
1 polymer ?
#
loop_
_entity_poly.entity_id
_entity_poly.type
_entity_poly.pdbx_seq_one_letter_code
_entity_poly.pdbx_strand_id
1 'polypeptide(L)'
;MFEYEAIRPRYETSPEVEKLVEAVSVCYQCGTCSGSCPVAPAGGMDYTPRTIMRLIQAGMEDEVLSSQTVWTCAACYSCAVRCPRDIDITDVMVRLRNLALIRGYPAKTGIARRGRIYNVDFMRIVRRFGRIYELELVLRYHLKTNPANLLGMAPVGLKMFLKRKLRFLPHLIEGRSEIDGLFYRLESDQARKERQA
;
A
#
# COMPACT_ATOMS: atom_id res chain seq x y z
N MET A 1 32.76 32.51 12.73
CA MET A 1 32.35 31.59 11.68
C MET A 1 31.66 30.46 12.43
N PHE A 2 30.34 30.54 12.54
CA PHE A 2 29.57 29.52 13.28
C PHE A 2 29.46 28.31 12.37
N GLU A 3 30.10 27.23 12.78
CA GLU A 3 29.96 25.93 12.14
C GLU A 3 28.53 25.44 12.42
N TYR A 4 27.69 25.55 11.40
CA TYR A 4 26.35 24.95 11.40
C TYR A 4 26.52 23.43 11.19
N GLU A 5 26.96 22.76 12.21
CA GLU A 5 26.68 21.33 12.30
C GLU A 5 25.16 21.21 12.45
N ALA A 6 24.50 21.01 11.29
CA ALA A 6 23.08 20.85 11.25
C ALA A 6 22.72 19.77 12.28
N ILE A 7 21.94 20.15 13.29
CA ILE A 7 21.24 19.20 14.15
C ILE A 7 20.30 18.44 13.23
N ARG A 8 20.83 17.48 12.48
CA ARG A 8 20.04 16.45 11.86
C ARG A 8 19.63 15.57 13.01
N PRO A 9 18.34 15.46 13.33
CA PRO A 9 17.92 14.37 14.19
C PRO A 9 18.43 13.10 13.52
N ARG A 10 19.41 12.43 14.15
CA ARG A 10 19.91 11.12 13.71
C ARG A 10 18.82 10.10 14.01
N TYR A 11 17.79 10.09 13.19
CA TYR A 11 16.99 8.90 13.05
C TYR A 11 17.83 7.94 12.22
N GLU A 12 18.22 6.83 12.79
CA GLU A 12 18.82 5.74 12.05
C GLU A 12 17.75 5.22 11.08
N THR A 13 17.77 5.77 9.88
CA THR A 13 16.86 5.32 8.81
C THR A 13 17.48 4.11 8.14
N SER A 14 16.65 3.13 7.85
CA SER A 14 17.08 1.98 7.07
C SER A 14 17.47 2.36 5.64
N PRO A 15 18.33 1.58 4.98
CA PRO A 15 18.75 1.85 3.60
C PRO A 15 17.59 1.96 2.60
N GLU A 16 16.49 1.27 2.85
CA GLU A 16 15.27 1.36 2.04
C GLU A 16 14.59 2.71 2.20
N VAL A 17 14.51 3.23 3.43
CA VAL A 17 13.91 4.55 3.72
C VAL A 17 14.85 5.66 3.27
N GLU A 18 16.16 5.48 3.36
CA GLU A 18 17.14 6.46 2.85
C GLU A 18 16.94 6.72 1.35
N LYS A 19 16.70 5.68 0.55
CA LYS A 19 16.33 5.83 -0.87
C LYS A 19 15.02 6.59 -1.08
N LEU A 20 14.07 6.46 -0.16
CA LEU A 20 12.84 7.25 -0.21
C LEU A 20 13.10 8.70 0.19
N VAL A 21 13.98 8.96 1.16
CA VAL A 21 14.42 10.33 1.52
C VAL A 21 15.05 11.01 0.32
N GLU A 22 15.93 10.32 -0.41
CA GLU A 22 16.54 10.85 -1.63
C GLU A 22 15.47 11.15 -2.69
N ALA A 23 14.55 10.21 -2.96
CA ALA A 23 13.47 10.37 -3.95
C ALA A 23 12.55 11.56 -3.65
N VAL A 24 12.32 11.90 -2.37
CA VAL A 24 11.46 13.01 -1.96
C VAL A 24 12.23 14.28 -1.58
N SER A 25 13.56 14.30 -1.68
CA SER A 25 14.43 15.42 -1.29
C SER A 25 14.06 16.73 -1.99
N VAL A 26 13.64 16.63 -3.25
CA VAL A 26 13.24 17.78 -4.09
C VAL A 26 11.85 18.34 -3.76
N CYS A 27 11.12 17.75 -2.81
CA CYS A 27 9.78 18.19 -2.42
C CYS A 27 9.84 19.51 -1.64
N TYR A 28 9.23 20.57 -2.19
CA TYR A 28 9.14 21.88 -1.52
C TYR A 28 7.82 22.10 -0.77
N GLN A 29 7.08 21.04 -0.49
CA GLN A 29 5.91 21.08 0.40
C GLN A 29 4.76 21.99 -0.07
N CYS A 30 4.52 22.10 -1.38
CA CYS A 30 3.47 22.97 -1.95
C CYS A 30 2.03 22.54 -1.61
N GLY A 31 1.80 21.29 -1.22
CA GLY A 31 0.49 20.80 -0.81
C GLY A 31 -0.43 20.33 -1.94
N THR A 32 -0.04 20.47 -3.21
CA THR A 32 -0.86 20.04 -4.37
C THR A 32 -1.30 18.59 -4.28
N CYS A 33 -0.42 17.70 -3.81
CA CYS A 33 -0.72 16.29 -3.60
C CYS A 33 -1.84 16.05 -2.58
N SER A 34 -1.86 16.83 -1.50
CA SER A 34 -2.90 16.72 -0.46
C SER A 34 -4.22 17.31 -0.93
N GLY A 35 -4.19 18.44 -1.64
CA GLY A 35 -5.39 19.07 -2.20
C GLY A 35 -6.05 18.25 -3.31
N SER A 36 -5.28 17.39 -3.99
CA SER A 36 -5.81 16.52 -5.05
C SER A 36 -6.17 15.10 -4.60
N CYS A 37 -5.89 14.75 -3.33
CA CYS A 37 -6.14 13.41 -2.83
C CYS A 37 -7.64 13.16 -2.59
N PRO A 38 -8.29 12.19 -3.26
CA PRO A 38 -9.69 11.91 -3.05
C PRO A 38 -9.98 11.20 -1.72
N VAL A 39 -8.95 10.60 -1.10
CA VAL A 39 -9.10 9.83 0.14
C VAL A 39 -8.93 10.69 1.39
N ALA A 40 -8.10 11.75 1.32
CA ALA A 40 -7.84 12.62 2.47
C ALA A 40 -9.12 13.23 3.07
N PRO A 41 -10.06 13.80 2.29
CA PRO A 41 -11.29 14.37 2.83
C PRO A 41 -12.28 13.31 3.37
N ALA A 42 -12.12 12.04 2.97
CA ALA A 42 -12.96 10.95 3.45
C ALA A 42 -12.64 10.50 4.90
N GLY A 43 -11.66 11.12 5.56
CA GLY A 43 -11.32 10.87 6.97
C GLY A 43 -10.62 9.54 7.24
N GLY A 44 -10.13 8.86 6.20
CA GLY A 44 -9.44 7.57 6.32
C GLY A 44 -7.93 7.68 6.55
N MET A 45 -7.37 8.89 6.48
CA MET A 45 -5.94 9.16 6.62
C MET A 45 -5.65 9.91 7.93
N ASP A 46 -4.62 9.49 8.64
CA ASP A 46 -4.06 10.21 9.79
C ASP A 46 -3.11 11.33 9.33
N TYR A 47 -2.36 11.09 8.27
CA TYR A 47 -1.48 12.08 7.63
C TYR A 47 -1.87 12.29 6.18
N THR A 48 -1.85 13.53 5.73
CA THR A 48 -2.03 13.85 4.30
C THR A 48 -0.80 13.44 3.49
N PRO A 49 -0.91 13.25 2.16
CA PRO A 49 0.25 12.94 1.32
C PRO A 49 1.42 13.90 1.51
N ARG A 50 1.17 15.20 1.65
CA ARG A 50 2.20 16.20 1.93
C ARG A 50 2.92 15.94 3.25
N THR A 51 2.16 15.60 4.30
CA THR A 51 2.71 15.30 5.62
C THR A 51 3.59 14.06 5.57
N ILE A 52 3.16 13.00 4.88
CA ILE A 52 3.99 11.80 4.66
C ILE A 52 5.32 12.18 3.98
N MET A 53 5.29 12.99 2.92
CA MET A 53 6.53 13.45 2.26
C MET A 53 7.44 14.20 3.24
N ARG A 54 6.87 15.03 4.12
CA ARG A 54 7.66 15.76 5.13
C ARG A 54 8.26 14.83 6.19
N LEU A 55 7.51 13.85 6.66
CA LEU A 55 8.00 12.88 7.63
C LEU A 55 9.15 12.04 7.05
N ILE A 56 9.06 11.64 5.77
CA ILE A 56 10.17 10.96 5.08
C ILE A 56 11.40 11.87 5.00
N GLN A 57 11.25 13.13 4.57
CA GLN A 57 12.35 14.09 4.53
C GLN A 57 13.01 14.29 5.90
N ALA A 58 12.24 14.18 6.97
CA ALA A 58 12.74 14.28 8.33
C ALA A 58 13.36 12.96 8.86
N GLY A 59 13.33 11.87 8.08
CA GLY A 59 13.83 10.56 8.50
C GLY A 59 12.98 9.89 9.60
N MET A 60 11.72 10.29 9.76
CA MET A 60 10.81 9.77 10.79
C MET A 60 10.20 8.44 10.32
N GLU A 61 11.02 7.41 10.26
CA GLU A 61 10.67 6.11 9.68
C GLU A 61 9.53 5.42 10.41
N ASP A 62 9.62 5.28 11.72
CA ASP A 62 8.61 4.61 12.54
C ASP A 62 7.25 5.29 12.46
N GLU A 63 7.24 6.62 12.44
CA GLU A 63 6.03 7.43 12.32
C GLU A 63 5.34 7.18 10.98
N VAL A 64 6.11 7.18 9.90
CA VAL A 64 5.59 6.95 8.55
C VAL A 64 5.07 5.53 8.39
N LEU A 65 5.84 4.52 8.83
CA LEU A 65 5.47 3.11 8.66
C LEU A 65 4.30 2.69 9.57
N SER A 66 4.16 3.34 10.73
CA SER A 66 3.01 3.13 11.63
C SER A 66 1.75 3.91 11.22
N SER A 67 1.86 4.80 10.23
CA SER A 67 0.76 5.62 9.74
C SER A 67 -0.33 4.77 9.07
N GLN A 68 -1.58 5.18 9.27
CA GLN A 68 -2.72 4.54 8.61
C GLN A 68 -2.82 4.91 7.15
N THR A 69 -2.28 6.07 6.78
CA THR A 69 -2.29 6.58 5.40
C THR A 69 -1.68 5.59 4.42
N VAL A 70 -0.61 4.86 4.81
CA VAL A 70 0.01 3.84 3.94
C VAL A 70 -0.95 2.72 3.57
N TRP A 71 -1.91 2.39 4.42
CA TRP A 71 -2.90 1.34 4.20
C TRP A 71 -4.16 1.82 3.49
N THR A 72 -4.51 3.10 3.65
CA THR A 72 -5.74 3.69 3.11
C THR A 72 -5.53 4.37 1.76
N CYS A 73 -4.28 4.59 1.37
CA CYS A 73 -3.95 5.14 0.06
C CYS A 73 -4.47 4.22 -1.06
N ALA A 74 -5.34 4.79 -1.91
CA ALA A 74 -5.96 4.07 -3.04
C ALA A 74 -5.03 3.88 -4.24
N ALA A 75 -3.80 4.39 -4.20
CA ALA A 75 -2.84 4.37 -5.31
C ALA A 75 -3.42 4.88 -6.64
N CYS A 76 -4.22 5.94 -6.60
CA CYS A 76 -4.97 6.47 -7.75
C CYS A 76 -4.15 7.43 -8.65
N TYR A 77 -2.88 7.65 -8.36
CA TYR A 77 -1.94 8.52 -9.09
C TYR A 77 -2.28 10.02 -9.14
N SER A 78 -3.40 10.47 -8.60
CA SER A 78 -3.80 11.89 -8.64
C SER A 78 -2.73 12.84 -8.06
N CYS A 79 -2.02 12.40 -7.02
CA CYS A 79 -0.95 13.18 -6.40
C CYS A 79 0.34 13.19 -7.23
N ALA A 80 0.70 12.07 -7.87
CA ALA A 80 1.89 11.94 -8.70
C ALA A 80 1.77 12.80 -9.97
N VAL A 81 0.66 12.67 -10.72
CA VAL A 81 0.43 13.41 -11.96
C VAL A 81 0.41 14.94 -11.75
N ARG A 82 0.00 15.39 -10.57
CA ARG A 82 -0.09 16.83 -10.25
C ARG A 82 1.11 17.39 -9.50
N CYS A 83 2.14 16.57 -9.27
CA CYS A 83 3.34 17.01 -8.57
C CYS A 83 4.18 17.93 -9.47
N PRO A 84 4.42 19.21 -9.09
CA PRO A 84 5.25 20.13 -9.89
C PRO A 84 6.75 19.80 -9.82
N ARG A 85 7.13 18.81 -9.01
CA ARG A 85 8.52 18.32 -8.89
C ARG A 85 8.67 16.90 -9.45
N ASP A 86 7.68 16.39 -10.17
CA ASP A 86 7.66 15.06 -10.81
C ASP A 86 7.98 13.91 -9.84
N ILE A 87 7.63 14.09 -8.55
CA ILE A 87 7.79 13.02 -7.57
C ILE A 87 6.67 11.99 -7.78
N ASP A 88 7.02 10.73 -8.00
CA ASP A 88 6.03 9.64 -7.98
C ASP A 88 5.63 9.30 -6.54
N ILE A 89 4.76 10.15 -5.98
CA ILE A 89 4.24 10.00 -4.62
C ILE A 89 3.49 8.67 -4.46
N THR A 90 2.90 8.16 -5.54
CA THR A 90 2.18 6.87 -5.50
C THR A 90 3.15 5.71 -5.32
N ASP A 91 4.28 5.70 -6.03
CA ASP A 91 5.33 4.69 -5.85
C ASP A 91 5.91 4.77 -4.42
N VAL A 92 6.18 5.97 -3.92
CA VAL A 92 6.62 6.17 -2.53
C VAL A 92 5.62 5.53 -1.54
N MET A 93 4.31 5.79 -1.70
CA MET A 93 3.27 5.20 -0.84
C MET A 93 3.21 3.67 -0.93
N VAL A 94 3.39 3.11 -2.13
CA VAL A 94 3.42 1.65 -2.34
C VAL A 94 4.64 1.03 -1.67
N ARG A 95 5.82 1.66 -1.80
CA ARG A 95 7.04 1.19 -1.13
C ARG A 95 6.92 1.24 0.38
N LEU A 96 6.39 2.33 0.95
CA LEU A 96 6.11 2.43 2.38
C LEU A 96 5.16 1.33 2.87
N ARG A 97 4.10 1.05 2.10
CA ARG A 97 3.16 -0.03 2.42
C ARG A 97 3.84 -1.39 2.45
N ASN A 98 4.70 -1.66 1.47
CA ASN A 98 5.46 -2.91 1.41
C ASN A 98 6.43 -3.03 2.59
N LEU A 99 7.16 -1.95 2.93
CA LEU A 99 8.03 -1.92 4.10
C LEU A 99 7.26 -2.14 5.40
N ALA A 100 6.13 -1.44 5.58
CA ALA A 100 5.27 -1.62 6.74
C ALA A 100 4.72 -3.06 6.85
N LEU A 101 4.44 -3.72 5.72
CA LEU A 101 4.00 -5.10 5.68
C LEU A 101 5.13 -6.07 6.10
N ILE A 102 6.32 -5.92 5.52
CA ILE A 102 7.50 -6.76 5.77
C ILE A 102 7.91 -6.65 7.24
N ARG A 103 7.97 -5.44 7.78
CA ARG A 103 8.39 -5.18 9.16
C ARG A 103 7.28 -5.39 10.20
N GLY A 104 6.10 -5.82 9.78
CA GLY A 104 5.01 -6.17 10.67
C GLY A 104 4.30 -5.01 11.35
N TYR A 105 4.45 -3.76 10.84
CA TYR A 105 3.73 -2.61 11.41
C TYR A 105 2.22 -2.84 11.42
N PRO A 106 1.54 -2.58 12.53
CA PRO A 106 0.12 -2.86 12.67
C PRO A 106 -0.74 -1.83 11.95
N ALA A 107 -1.79 -2.30 11.30
CA ALA A 107 -2.88 -1.43 10.85
C ALA A 107 -3.83 -1.16 12.02
N LYS A 108 -3.68 -0.02 12.71
CA LYS A 108 -4.30 0.28 14.01
C LYS A 108 -5.80 0.52 13.93
N THR A 109 -6.32 1.14 12.86
CA THR A 109 -7.77 1.40 12.73
C THR A 109 -8.51 0.36 11.93
N GLY A 110 -9.84 0.35 12.08
CA GLY A 110 -10.71 -0.52 11.31
C GLY A 110 -10.58 -0.32 9.80
N ILE A 111 -10.36 0.92 9.33
CA ILE A 111 -10.18 1.25 7.91
C ILE A 111 -8.83 0.74 7.42
N ALA A 112 -7.74 1.05 8.13
CA ALA A 112 -6.40 0.61 7.79
C ALA A 112 -6.29 -0.93 7.80
N ARG A 113 -6.88 -1.59 8.82
CA ARG A 113 -6.94 -3.05 8.90
C ARG A 113 -7.65 -3.67 7.70
N ARG A 114 -8.77 -3.08 7.27
CA ARG A 114 -9.50 -3.53 6.07
C ARG A 114 -8.65 -3.36 4.81
N GLY A 115 -7.97 -2.21 4.66
CA GLY A 115 -7.03 -1.96 3.57
C GLY A 115 -5.89 -2.98 3.53
N ARG A 116 -5.29 -3.28 4.68
CA ARG A 116 -4.24 -4.32 4.78
C ARG A 116 -4.75 -5.70 4.38
N ILE A 117 -5.91 -6.12 4.91
CA ILE A 117 -6.53 -7.42 4.58
C ILE A 117 -6.77 -7.51 3.07
N TYR A 118 -7.36 -6.46 2.48
CA TYR A 118 -7.62 -6.40 1.05
C TYR A 118 -6.33 -6.56 0.23
N ASN A 119 -5.28 -5.77 0.52
CA ASN A 119 -4.02 -5.83 -0.23
C ASN A 119 -3.36 -7.22 -0.13
N VAL A 120 -3.31 -7.80 1.06
CA VAL A 120 -2.70 -9.12 1.28
C VAL A 120 -3.47 -10.23 0.55
N ASP A 121 -4.79 -10.22 0.65
CA ASP A 121 -5.62 -11.26 0.00
C ASP A 121 -5.62 -11.08 -1.53
N PHE A 122 -5.61 -9.83 -2.02
CA PHE A 122 -5.47 -9.53 -3.44
C PHE A 122 -4.19 -10.14 -4.01
N MET A 123 -3.04 -9.85 -3.41
CA MET A 123 -1.75 -10.37 -3.87
C MET A 123 -1.67 -11.89 -3.79
N ARG A 124 -2.24 -12.50 -2.74
CA ARG A 124 -2.32 -13.96 -2.60
C ARG A 124 -3.13 -14.61 -3.72
N ILE A 125 -4.26 -14.00 -4.10
CA ILE A 125 -5.12 -14.49 -5.17
C ILE A 125 -4.41 -14.35 -6.52
N VAL A 126 -3.77 -13.20 -6.78
CA VAL A 126 -2.98 -12.99 -8.00
C VAL A 126 -1.85 -14.01 -8.11
N ARG A 127 -1.12 -14.28 -7.04
CA ARG A 127 -0.07 -15.33 -7.02
C ARG A 127 -0.66 -16.70 -7.36
N ARG A 128 -1.82 -17.03 -6.78
CA ARG A 128 -2.43 -18.37 -6.93
C ARG A 128 -3.01 -18.61 -8.32
N PHE A 129 -3.66 -17.62 -8.94
CA PHE A 129 -4.39 -17.77 -10.18
C PHE A 129 -3.78 -17.03 -11.37
N GLY A 130 -2.76 -16.20 -11.12
CA GLY A 130 -2.16 -15.31 -12.10
C GLY A 130 -2.99 -14.05 -12.38
N ARG A 131 -4.21 -14.00 -11.88
CA ARG A 131 -5.15 -12.87 -11.99
C ARG A 131 -6.06 -12.80 -10.77
N ILE A 132 -6.77 -11.71 -10.65
CA ILE A 132 -7.76 -11.58 -9.59
C ILE A 132 -8.95 -12.53 -9.84
N TYR A 133 -9.39 -13.19 -8.77
CA TYR A 133 -10.63 -13.93 -8.73
C TYR A 133 -11.56 -13.29 -7.70
N GLU A 134 -12.51 -12.52 -8.22
CA GLU A 134 -13.32 -11.57 -7.45
C GLU A 134 -14.16 -12.26 -6.37
N LEU A 135 -14.71 -13.44 -6.68
CA LEU A 135 -15.54 -14.19 -5.73
C LEU A 135 -14.73 -14.62 -4.49
N GLU A 136 -13.51 -15.13 -4.68
CA GLU A 136 -12.65 -15.52 -3.57
C GLU A 136 -12.20 -14.29 -2.76
N LEU A 137 -11.91 -13.19 -3.44
CA LEU A 137 -11.53 -11.94 -2.76
C LEU A 137 -12.65 -11.43 -1.87
N VAL A 138 -13.86 -11.33 -2.40
CA VAL A 138 -15.05 -10.88 -1.63
C VAL A 138 -15.31 -11.80 -0.45
N LEU A 139 -15.27 -13.11 -0.67
CA LEU A 139 -15.50 -14.09 0.38
C LEU A 139 -14.46 -14.00 1.48
N ARG A 140 -13.16 -14.01 1.14
CA ARG A 140 -12.06 -13.89 2.12
C ARG A 140 -12.12 -12.59 2.89
N TYR A 141 -12.34 -11.48 2.16
CA TYR A 141 -12.41 -10.15 2.75
C TYR A 141 -13.53 -10.06 3.79
N HIS A 142 -14.75 -10.51 3.45
CA HIS A 142 -15.89 -10.45 4.38
C HIS A 142 -15.76 -11.43 5.53
N LEU A 143 -15.25 -12.64 5.31
CA LEU A 143 -14.98 -13.59 6.40
C LEU A 143 -14.00 -13.04 7.43
N LYS A 144 -13.00 -12.26 7.00
CA LYS A 144 -11.98 -11.67 7.90
C LYS A 144 -12.41 -10.34 8.54
N THR A 145 -13.36 -9.63 7.92
CA THR A 145 -13.79 -8.29 8.39
C THR A 145 -15.13 -8.31 9.10
N ASN A 146 -16.16 -8.77 8.42
CA ASN A 146 -17.51 -8.90 8.98
C ASN A 146 -18.31 -9.97 8.20
N PRO A 147 -18.40 -11.19 8.70
CA PRO A 147 -19.11 -12.28 8.02
C PRO A 147 -20.62 -12.03 7.84
N ALA A 148 -21.23 -11.22 8.72
CA ALA A 148 -22.65 -10.88 8.61
C ALA A 148 -22.98 -10.14 7.30
N ASN A 149 -22.02 -9.39 6.75
CA ASN A 149 -22.22 -8.68 5.48
C ASN A 149 -22.42 -9.64 4.30
N LEU A 150 -21.95 -10.90 4.38
CA LEU A 150 -22.16 -11.89 3.33
C LEU A 150 -23.66 -12.22 3.15
N LEU A 151 -24.40 -12.26 4.25
CA LEU A 151 -25.86 -12.49 4.20
C LEU A 151 -26.57 -11.31 3.49
N GLY A 152 -26.15 -10.07 3.80
CA GLY A 152 -26.68 -8.87 3.14
C GLY A 152 -26.36 -8.80 1.64
N MET A 153 -25.24 -9.39 1.21
CA MET A 153 -24.82 -9.43 -0.19
C MET A 153 -25.41 -10.58 -0.98
N ALA A 154 -26.00 -11.59 -0.32
CA ALA A 154 -26.56 -12.77 -0.97
C ALA A 154 -27.56 -12.45 -2.10
N PRO A 155 -28.53 -11.51 -1.97
CA PRO A 155 -29.46 -11.19 -3.05
C PRO A 155 -28.76 -10.53 -4.27
N VAL A 156 -27.72 -9.73 -4.03
CA VAL A 156 -26.91 -9.14 -5.12
C VAL A 156 -26.10 -10.23 -5.82
N GLY A 157 -25.47 -11.11 -5.05
CA GLY A 157 -24.74 -12.25 -5.58
C GLY A 157 -25.61 -13.16 -6.44
N LEU A 158 -26.83 -13.45 -5.98
CA LEU A 158 -27.80 -14.25 -6.74
C LEU A 158 -28.20 -13.57 -8.06
N LYS A 159 -28.50 -12.26 -8.03
CA LYS A 159 -28.79 -11.49 -9.26
C LYS A 159 -27.63 -11.51 -10.25
N MET A 160 -26.39 -11.38 -9.77
CA MET A 160 -25.18 -11.45 -10.61
C MET A 160 -24.98 -12.83 -11.20
N PHE A 161 -25.28 -13.87 -10.42
CA PHE A 161 -25.24 -15.27 -10.88
C PHE A 161 -26.26 -15.53 -12.00
N LEU A 162 -27.52 -15.18 -11.76
CA LEU A 162 -28.58 -15.34 -12.76
C LEU A 162 -28.28 -14.58 -14.07
N LYS A 163 -27.59 -13.44 -13.97
CA LYS A 163 -27.12 -12.66 -15.15
C LYS A 163 -25.82 -13.19 -15.75
N ARG A 164 -25.30 -14.33 -15.30
CA ARG A 164 -24.04 -14.94 -15.76
C ARG A 164 -22.81 -14.01 -15.63
N LYS A 165 -22.87 -13.05 -14.68
CA LYS A 165 -21.75 -12.10 -14.41
C LYS A 165 -20.77 -12.63 -13.38
N LEU A 166 -21.13 -13.66 -12.60
CA LEU A 166 -20.24 -14.35 -11.67
C LEU A 166 -19.75 -15.65 -12.30
N ARG A 167 -18.44 -15.80 -12.35
CA ARG A 167 -17.80 -17.08 -12.70
C ARG A 167 -17.45 -17.81 -11.41
N PHE A 168 -17.98 -19.02 -11.22
CA PHE A 168 -17.67 -19.86 -10.08
C PHE A 168 -16.33 -20.56 -10.16
N LEU A 169 -15.84 -20.79 -11.38
CA LEU A 169 -14.55 -21.41 -11.60
C LEU A 169 -13.51 -20.34 -11.90
N PRO A 170 -12.38 -20.33 -11.18
CA PRO A 170 -11.28 -19.43 -11.47
C PRO A 170 -10.72 -19.76 -12.85
N HIS A 171 -10.52 -18.74 -13.68
CA HIS A 171 -9.82 -18.89 -14.95
C HIS A 171 -8.33 -18.74 -14.66
N LEU A 172 -7.59 -19.81 -14.87
CA LEU A 172 -6.13 -19.80 -14.79
C LEU A 172 -5.58 -19.20 -16.07
N ILE A 173 -4.57 -18.32 -15.92
CA ILE A 173 -3.88 -17.77 -17.08
C ILE A 173 -2.79 -18.73 -17.57
N GLU A 174 -2.51 -18.69 -18.86
CA GLU A 174 -1.28 -19.24 -19.42
C GLU A 174 -0.09 -18.47 -18.84
N GLY A 175 1.02 -19.14 -18.49
CA GLY A 175 2.17 -18.47 -17.86
C GLY A 175 2.06 -18.23 -16.34
N ARG A 176 1.11 -18.87 -15.62
CA ARG A 176 1.01 -18.79 -14.16
C ARG A 176 2.32 -19.09 -13.44
N SER A 177 3.13 -20.02 -13.96
CA SER A 177 4.44 -20.38 -13.43
C SER A 177 5.43 -19.21 -13.45
N GLU A 178 5.34 -18.35 -14.44
CA GLU A 178 6.18 -17.14 -14.54
C GLU A 178 5.85 -16.15 -13.43
N ILE A 179 4.55 -15.96 -13.16
CA ILE A 179 4.09 -15.10 -12.06
C ILE A 179 4.54 -15.65 -10.71
N ASP A 180 4.37 -16.96 -10.47
CA ASP A 180 4.85 -17.57 -9.21
C ASP A 180 6.39 -17.47 -9.10
N GLY A 181 7.11 -17.62 -10.21
CA GLY A 181 8.56 -17.40 -10.29
C GLY A 181 8.98 -15.96 -9.97
N LEU A 182 8.18 -14.95 -10.34
CA LEU A 182 8.41 -13.55 -9.95
C LEU A 182 8.27 -13.37 -8.43
N PHE A 183 7.20 -13.90 -7.84
CA PHE A 183 7.00 -13.85 -6.39
C PHE A 183 8.14 -14.54 -5.64
N TYR A 184 8.57 -15.72 -6.10
CA TYR A 184 9.68 -16.44 -5.50
C TYR A 184 11.00 -15.65 -5.54
N ARG A 185 11.31 -15.00 -6.68
CA ARG A 185 12.49 -14.14 -6.81
C ARG A 185 12.44 -12.96 -5.85
N LEU A 186 11.29 -12.28 -5.76
CA LEU A 186 11.11 -11.14 -4.84
C LEU A 186 11.29 -11.57 -3.38
N GLU A 187 10.72 -12.70 -2.98
CA GLU A 187 10.86 -13.24 -1.63
C GLU A 187 12.33 -13.64 -1.33
N SER A 188 13.01 -14.26 -2.29
CA SER A 188 14.42 -14.65 -2.13
C SER A 188 15.36 -13.46 -2.04
N ASP A 189 15.11 -12.40 -2.83
CA ASP A 189 15.89 -11.15 -2.76
C ASP A 189 15.68 -10.40 -1.46
N GLN A 190 14.45 -10.39 -0.92
CA GLN A 190 14.16 -9.83 0.40
C GLN A 190 14.88 -10.60 1.51
N ALA A 191 14.77 -11.91 1.53
CA ALA A 191 15.47 -12.76 2.51
C ALA A 191 17.01 -12.66 2.42
N ARG A 192 17.54 -12.35 1.24
CA ARG A 192 18.98 -12.09 1.05
C ARG A 192 19.40 -10.75 1.64
N LYS A 193 18.59 -9.70 1.44
CA LYS A 193 18.84 -8.37 2.01
C LYS A 193 18.78 -8.37 3.53
N GLU A 194 17.80 -9.06 4.12
CA GLU A 194 17.65 -9.20 5.57
C GLU A 194 18.85 -9.94 6.22
N ARG A 195 19.51 -10.83 5.48
CA ARG A 195 20.72 -11.52 5.99
C ARG A 195 21.99 -10.69 5.86
N GLN A 196 21.97 -9.61 5.10
CA GLN A 196 23.12 -8.73 4.86
C GLN A 196 23.04 -7.44 5.68
N ALA A 197 21.90 -7.14 6.31
CA ALA A 197 21.65 -6.01 7.21
C ALA A 197 21.88 -6.44 8.67
#